data_fb3aa5f163d1748d3e67e73d77e2e768
#
_entry.id   fb3aa5f163d1748d3e67e73d77e2e768
#
_cell.length_a   1.000
_cell.length_b   1.000
_cell.length_c   1.000
_cell.angle_alpha   90.00
_cell.angle_beta   90.00
_cell.angle_gamma   90.00
#
_symmetry.space_group_name_H-M   'P 1'
#
loop_
_entity.id
_entity.type
_entity.pdbx_description
1 polymer ?
#
loop_
_entity_poly.entity_id
_entity_poly.type
_entity_poly.pdbx_seq_one_letter_code
_entity_poly.pdbx_strand_id
1 'polypeptide(L)'
;MSYYVAHRLFAAHDRALAAQLAHHLARKLGEDHVFLPFCDTDEENLVADVKGRRLFELDRDRLRRIRALIAIVHGPSPDDGVCMEIGYAAARGVPVILLTTDFQDYSTAPDGPRTDFPDPLLDALATRTVRLPRLSATTEPSGTSRFADFARRNQAQARQAIDACVDATLQLPAPAADTPAPSPSSNTVYTEPSPYVPPHHPLSVLTRNPHVTTISQTRFEAPDPLTAARRDWTAALASARILVDASGPETPPGAALLIGAACAIGRPAAAYLSRSSYTHAAGREPNCRNLMIQYGVDAILRSTEEVTTWIGR
;
A
#
# COMPACT_ATOMS: atom_id res chain seq x y z
N MET A 1 -16.37 5.85 13.90
CA MET A 1 -15.65 5.23 12.76
C MET A 1 -15.14 6.35 11.87
N SER A 2 -13.86 6.34 11.54
CA SER A 2 -13.18 7.40 10.80
C SER A 2 -12.84 6.99 9.36
N TYR A 3 -12.62 8.00 8.51
CA TYR A 3 -12.06 7.86 7.18
C TYR A 3 -10.55 8.12 7.29
N TYR A 4 -9.73 7.20 6.82
CA TYR A 4 -8.28 7.27 6.92
C TYR A 4 -7.70 7.73 5.60
N VAL A 5 -6.91 8.81 5.60
CA VAL A 5 -6.24 9.34 4.40
C VAL A 5 -4.79 8.86 4.37
N ALA A 6 -4.56 7.76 3.66
CA ALA A 6 -3.24 7.19 3.47
C ALA A 6 -2.45 7.96 2.41
N HIS A 7 -1.21 8.34 2.71
CA HIS A 7 -0.37 9.09 1.78
C HIS A 7 1.11 8.96 2.13
N ARG A 8 1.98 9.21 1.16
CA ARG A 8 3.42 9.31 1.40
C ARG A 8 3.72 10.48 2.35
N LEU A 9 4.49 10.25 3.40
CA LEU A 9 4.73 11.24 4.46
C LEU A 9 5.92 12.16 4.23
N PHE A 10 6.89 11.73 3.41
CA PHE A 10 8.24 12.29 3.45
C PHE A 10 8.38 13.66 2.78
N ALA A 11 7.66 13.95 1.72
CA ALA A 11 7.79 15.20 0.98
C ALA A 11 6.64 16.17 1.28
N ALA A 12 6.96 17.46 1.33
CA ALA A 12 5.98 18.52 1.63
C ALA A 12 4.81 18.53 0.63
N HIS A 13 5.06 18.25 -0.64
CA HIS A 13 4.00 18.24 -1.66
C HIS A 13 3.02 17.07 -1.46
N ASP A 14 3.48 15.91 -1.00
CA ASP A 14 2.62 14.77 -0.67
C ASP A 14 1.70 15.11 0.49
N ARG A 15 2.27 15.65 1.57
CA ARG A 15 1.51 16.10 2.74
C ARG A 15 0.53 17.22 2.40
N ALA A 16 0.91 18.15 1.52
CA ALA A 16 0.03 19.24 1.12
C ALA A 16 -1.20 18.76 0.35
N LEU A 17 -1.04 17.78 -0.55
CA LEU A 17 -2.16 17.18 -1.28
C LEU A 17 -3.08 16.41 -0.32
N ALA A 18 -2.51 15.62 0.58
CA ALA A 18 -3.25 14.85 1.58
C ALA A 18 -4.02 15.75 2.56
N ALA A 19 -3.40 16.84 3.03
CA ALA A 19 -4.05 17.82 3.90
C ALA A 19 -5.25 18.50 3.21
N GLN A 20 -5.14 18.84 1.91
CA GLN A 20 -6.25 19.39 1.15
C GLN A 20 -7.39 18.36 1.03
N LEU A 21 -7.08 17.11 0.71
CA LEU A 21 -8.09 16.03 0.64
C LEU A 21 -8.78 15.83 2.00
N ALA A 22 -8.01 15.72 3.08
CA ALA A 22 -8.53 15.56 4.44
C ALA A 22 -9.44 16.75 4.83
N HIS A 23 -9.02 18.00 4.53
CA HIS A 23 -9.83 19.19 4.77
C HIS A 23 -11.17 19.15 4.00
N HIS A 24 -11.17 18.77 2.72
CA HIS A 24 -12.41 18.67 1.93
C HIS A 24 -13.32 17.56 2.45
N LEU A 25 -12.78 16.42 2.86
CA LEU A 25 -13.53 15.35 3.52
C LEU A 25 -14.12 15.82 4.85
N ALA A 26 -13.32 16.48 5.70
CA ALA A 26 -13.74 16.98 6.99
C ALA A 26 -14.90 17.99 6.88
N ARG A 27 -14.89 18.84 5.88
CA ARG A 27 -16.02 19.75 5.60
C ARG A 27 -17.34 19.06 5.29
N LYS A 28 -17.29 17.83 4.77
CA LYS A 28 -18.49 17.03 4.42
C LYS A 28 -18.90 16.05 5.52
N LEU A 29 -17.95 15.53 6.23
CA LEU A 29 -18.14 14.41 7.16
C LEU A 29 -18.02 14.83 8.64
N GLY A 30 -17.40 15.98 8.90
CA GLY A 30 -16.97 16.42 10.23
C GLY A 30 -15.51 16.07 10.48
N GLU A 31 -14.79 16.97 11.16
CA GLU A 31 -13.35 16.86 11.41
C GLU A 31 -13.00 15.61 12.23
N ASP A 32 -13.78 15.29 13.26
CA ASP A 32 -13.59 14.12 14.11
C ASP A 32 -13.74 12.76 13.37
N HIS A 33 -14.23 12.79 12.13
CA HIS A 33 -14.44 11.61 11.29
C HIS A 33 -13.33 11.39 10.26
N VAL A 34 -12.35 12.28 10.15
CA VAL A 34 -11.22 12.14 9.24
C VAL A 34 -9.95 11.98 10.04
N PHE A 35 -9.10 11.04 9.64
CA PHE A 35 -7.79 10.82 10.23
C PHE A 35 -6.72 10.97 9.15
N LEU A 36 -5.72 11.80 9.43
CA LEU A 36 -4.59 12.07 8.57
C LEU A 36 -3.30 11.77 9.34
N PRO A 37 -2.56 10.68 9.01
CA PRO A 37 -1.26 10.41 9.60
C PRO A 37 -0.32 11.62 9.51
N PHE A 38 0.68 11.68 10.38
CA PHE A 38 1.60 12.80 10.54
C PHE A 38 0.95 14.07 11.11
N CYS A 39 -0.27 14.43 10.75
CA CYS A 39 -1.01 15.55 11.33
C CYS A 39 -1.60 15.15 12.70
N ASP A 40 -2.32 14.04 12.74
CA ASP A 40 -3.06 13.61 13.94
C ASP A 40 -2.21 12.79 14.92
N THR A 41 -1.07 12.29 14.49
CA THR A 41 -0.12 11.54 15.34
C THR A 41 0.99 12.40 15.89
N ASP A 42 1.08 13.67 15.47
CA ASP A 42 2.13 14.62 15.87
C ASP A 42 3.55 14.04 15.77
N GLU A 43 3.81 13.37 14.65
CA GLU A 43 5.06 12.63 14.45
C GLU A 43 6.32 13.49 14.47
N GLU A 44 6.19 14.78 14.18
CA GLU A 44 7.30 15.74 14.27
C GLU A 44 7.77 15.95 15.72
N ASN A 45 6.86 15.93 16.68
CA ASN A 45 7.12 16.24 18.09
C ASN A 45 7.22 14.97 18.96
N LEU A 46 6.99 13.79 18.39
CA LEU A 46 7.18 12.55 19.12
C LEU A 46 8.63 12.42 19.56
N VAL A 47 8.83 12.55 20.86
CA VAL A 47 10.14 12.51 21.52
C VAL A 47 10.84 11.19 21.22
N ALA A 48 12.16 11.20 21.26
CA ALA A 48 13.05 10.05 20.98
C ALA A 48 12.65 8.73 21.69
N ASP A 49 11.88 8.80 22.77
CA ASP A 49 11.40 7.63 23.51
C ASP A 49 10.18 6.95 22.85
N VAL A 50 9.51 7.61 21.91
CA VAL A 50 8.42 6.99 21.15
C VAL A 50 9.01 6.30 19.93
N LYS A 51 9.36 5.06 20.14
CA LYS A 51 9.93 4.18 19.12
C LYS A 51 9.01 4.01 17.92
N GLY A 52 9.57 3.69 16.77
CA GLY A 52 8.81 3.41 15.54
C GLY A 52 7.74 2.33 15.74
N ARG A 53 7.97 1.35 16.62
CA ARG A 53 6.97 0.36 17.03
C ARG A 53 5.70 1.01 17.61
N ARG A 54 5.84 2.04 18.42
CA ARG A 54 4.67 2.74 18.99
C ARG A 54 3.85 3.43 17.92
N LEU A 55 4.49 4.06 16.95
CA LEU A 55 3.79 4.66 15.79
C LEU A 55 3.03 3.60 15.02
N PHE A 56 3.69 2.50 14.66
CA PHE A 56 3.03 1.36 14.01
C PHE A 56 1.80 0.88 14.77
N GLU A 57 1.88 0.77 16.10
CA GLU A 57 0.76 0.34 16.93
C GLU A 57 -0.40 1.34 16.89
N LEU A 58 -0.10 2.65 16.92
CA LEU A 58 -1.11 3.71 16.82
C LEU A 58 -1.83 3.67 15.47
N ASP A 59 -1.09 3.57 14.38
CA ASP A 59 -1.67 3.52 13.03
C ASP A 59 -2.49 2.24 12.85
N ARG A 60 -1.96 1.09 13.28
CA ARG A 60 -2.70 -0.18 13.26
C ARG A 60 -4.00 -0.11 14.08
N ASP A 61 -3.98 0.51 15.26
CA ASP A 61 -5.17 0.64 16.09
C ASP A 61 -6.20 1.60 15.47
N ARG A 62 -5.76 2.60 14.70
CA ARG A 62 -6.64 3.43 13.88
C ARG A 62 -7.23 2.64 12.72
N LEU A 63 -6.41 1.93 11.95
CA LEU A 63 -6.84 1.08 10.83
C LEU A 63 -7.89 0.03 11.25
N ARG A 64 -7.86 -0.44 12.48
CA ARG A 64 -8.89 -1.35 13.02
C ARG A 64 -10.29 -0.74 13.11
N ARG A 65 -10.42 0.58 13.11
CA ARG A 65 -11.68 1.29 13.41
C ARG A 65 -12.17 2.15 12.25
N ILE A 66 -11.53 2.07 11.11
CA ILE A 66 -11.89 2.89 9.95
C ILE A 66 -13.15 2.38 9.25
N ARG A 67 -13.87 3.31 8.65
CA ARG A 67 -15.01 3.06 7.77
C ARG A 67 -14.58 2.87 6.31
N ALA A 68 -13.56 3.60 5.89
CA ALA A 68 -12.97 3.52 4.57
C ALA A 68 -11.51 3.98 4.65
N LEU A 69 -10.70 3.47 3.74
CA LEU A 69 -9.35 3.95 3.45
C LEU A 69 -9.38 4.74 2.14
N ILE A 70 -8.82 5.94 2.16
CA ILE A 70 -8.60 6.76 0.96
C ILE A 70 -7.09 6.90 0.79
N ALA A 71 -6.54 6.28 -0.24
CA ALA A 71 -5.10 6.23 -0.46
C ALA A 71 -4.69 7.05 -1.69
N ILE A 72 -3.71 7.94 -1.50
CA ILE A 72 -3.08 8.67 -2.60
C ILE A 72 -1.92 7.83 -3.11
N VAL A 73 -2.00 7.38 -4.37
CA VAL A 73 -1.03 6.47 -4.99
C VAL A 73 -0.52 7.09 -6.28
N HIS A 74 0.77 7.38 -6.34
CA HIS A 74 1.40 8.00 -7.50
C HIS A 74 2.71 7.31 -7.88
N GLY A 75 2.98 7.32 -9.19
CA GLY A 75 4.25 6.92 -9.77
C GLY A 75 4.48 5.41 -9.83
N PRO A 76 5.61 5.02 -10.44
CA PRO A 76 5.97 3.62 -10.64
C PRO A 76 6.43 2.90 -9.37
N SER A 77 6.64 3.63 -8.28
CA SER A 77 6.98 3.11 -6.94
C SER A 77 6.00 3.68 -5.92
N PRO A 78 4.80 3.10 -5.79
CA PRO A 78 3.88 3.43 -4.71
C PRO A 78 4.54 3.24 -3.35
N ASP A 79 4.26 4.15 -2.42
CA ASP A 79 4.79 4.10 -1.05
C ASP A 79 4.42 2.79 -0.36
N ASP A 80 5.40 2.11 0.22
CA ASP A 80 5.21 0.78 0.81
C ASP A 80 4.37 0.82 2.10
N GLY A 81 4.43 1.90 2.87
CA GLY A 81 3.55 2.11 4.02
C GLY A 81 2.09 2.24 3.59
N VAL A 82 1.83 3.06 2.58
CA VAL A 82 0.48 3.22 1.99
C VAL A 82 -0.03 1.88 1.43
N CYS A 83 0.81 1.13 0.73
CA CYS A 83 0.43 -0.20 0.22
C CYS A 83 0.09 -1.17 1.37
N MET A 84 0.86 -1.15 2.45
CA MET A 84 0.57 -1.96 3.63
C MET A 84 -0.79 -1.61 4.25
N GLU A 85 -1.12 -0.34 4.38
CA GLU A 85 -2.42 0.15 4.88
C GLU A 85 -3.59 -0.27 3.96
N ILE A 86 -3.40 -0.21 2.63
CA ILE A 86 -4.37 -0.71 1.64
C ILE A 86 -4.63 -2.20 1.85
N GLY A 87 -3.57 -3.00 1.94
CA GLY A 87 -3.67 -4.44 2.17
C GLY A 87 -4.37 -4.77 3.49
N TYR A 88 -4.07 -4.03 4.56
CA TYR A 88 -4.73 -4.17 5.86
C TYR A 88 -6.24 -3.89 5.76
N ALA A 89 -6.62 -2.78 5.13
CA ALA A 89 -8.02 -2.41 4.96
C ALA A 89 -8.79 -3.43 4.11
N ALA A 90 -8.23 -3.81 2.95
CA ALA A 90 -8.84 -4.75 2.03
C ALA A 90 -9.07 -6.14 2.66
N ALA A 91 -8.09 -6.65 3.45
CA ALA A 91 -8.23 -7.94 4.14
C ALA A 91 -9.33 -7.95 5.21
N ARG A 92 -9.73 -6.78 5.70
CA ARG A 92 -10.85 -6.62 6.62
C ARG A 92 -12.19 -6.31 5.94
N GLY A 93 -12.23 -6.30 4.63
CA GLY A 93 -13.44 -5.90 3.88
C GLY A 93 -13.78 -4.41 4.01
N VAL A 94 -12.83 -3.58 4.43
CA VAL A 94 -13.01 -2.13 4.49
C VAL A 94 -12.88 -1.55 3.08
N PRO A 95 -13.82 -0.71 2.61
CA PRO A 95 -13.75 -0.09 1.30
C PRO A 95 -12.46 0.72 1.14
N VAL A 96 -11.82 0.57 -0.03
CA VAL A 96 -10.59 1.27 -0.41
C VAL A 96 -10.86 2.15 -1.63
N ILE A 97 -10.57 3.44 -1.52
CA ILE A 97 -10.51 4.35 -2.65
C ILE A 97 -9.05 4.65 -2.97
N LEU A 98 -8.67 4.49 -4.22
CA LEU A 98 -7.37 4.91 -4.72
C LEU A 98 -7.52 6.22 -5.49
N LEU A 99 -6.73 7.22 -5.12
CA LEU A 99 -6.64 8.51 -5.80
C LEU A 99 -5.32 8.62 -6.52
N THR A 100 -5.36 8.87 -7.83
CA THR A 100 -4.15 9.15 -8.62
C THR A 100 -4.37 10.27 -9.64
N THR A 101 -3.34 11.09 -9.82
CA THR A 101 -3.23 12.05 -10.91
C THR A 101 -2.15 11.66 -11.91
N ASP A 102 -1.63 10.43 -11.80
CA ASP A 102 -0.59 9.91 -12.68
C ASP A 102 -1.11 9.82 -14.12
N PHE A 103 -0.28 10.26 -15.05
CA PHE A 103 -0.61 10.21 -16.49
C PHE A 103 -0.19 8.90 -17.15
N GLN A 104 0.59 8.06 -16.47
CA GLN A 104 1.08 6.79 -16.98
C GLN A 104 0.07 5.67 -16.77
N ASP A 105 -0.03 4.79 -17.75
CA ASP A 105 -0.59 3.45 -17.60
C ASP A 105 0.54 2.46 -17.45
N TYR A 106 0.26 1.35 -16.80
CA TYR A 106 1.23 0.29 -16.54
C TYR A 106 0.82 -0.99 -17.27
N SER A 107 1.78 -1.86 -17.52
CA SER A 107 1.54 -3.17 -18.11
C SER A 107 2.64 -4.13 -17.68
N THR A 108 2.33 -5.39 -17.53
CA THR A 108 3.28 -6.46 -17.22
C THR A 108 4.06 -6.93 -18.46
N ALA A 109 3.63 -6.52 -19.66
CA ALA A 109 4.28 -6.81 -20.94
C ALA A 109 4.09 -5.63 -21.92
N PRO A 110 4.99 -5.43 -22.91
CA PRO A 110 4.92 -4.29 -23.84
C PRO A 110 3.55 -4.15 -24.53
N ASP A 111 2.95 -5.25 -24.94
CA ASP A 111 1.64 -5.31 -25.61
C ASP A 111 0.55 -5.89 -24.71
N GLY A 112 0.81 -5.97 -23.40
CA GLY A 112 -0.12 -6.54 -22.42
C GLY A 112 -1.27 -5.60 -22.07
N PRO A 113 -2.27 -6.11 -21.35
CA PRO A 113 -3.36 -5.31 -20.82
C PRO A 113 -2.82 -4.24 -19.86
N ARG A 114 -3.43 -3.06 -19.91
CA ARG A 114 -3.03 -1.93 -19.08
C ARG A 114 -3.76 -1.92 -17.77
N THR A 115 -3.06 -1.49 -16.74
CA THR A 115 -3.55 -1.27 -15.37
C THR A 115 -3.32 0.17 -14.97
N ASP A 116 -4.07 0.67 -14.00
CA ASP A 116 -3.90 2.01 -13.46
C ASP A 116 -2.64 2.13 -12.57
N PHE A 117 -2.18 0.99 -12.03
CA PHE A 117 -1.04 0.93 -11.12
C PHE A 117 -0.01 -0.13 -11.55
N PRO A 118 1.27 0.00 -11.11
CA PRO A 118 2.34 -0.91 -11.52
C PRO A 118 2.16 -2.35 -10.98
N ASP A 119 1.43 -2.53 -9.90
CA ASP A 119 1.04 -3.84 -9.40
C ASP A 119 -0.47 -4.04 -9.56
N PRO A 120 -0.91 -5.05 -10.32
CA PRO A 120 -2.33 -5.35 -10.54
C PRO A 120 -3.14 -5.63 -9.26
N LEU A 121 -2.48 -5.94 -8.13
CA LEU A 121 -3.17 -6.08 -6.84
C LEU A 121 -3.80 -4.76 -6.39
N LEU A 122 -3.18 -3.62 -6.64
CA LEU A 122 -3.76 -2.32 -6.29
C LEU A 122 -5.10 -2.13 -6.98
N ASP A 123 -5.15 -2.36 -8.30
CA ASP A 123 -6.41 -2.30 -9.07
C ASP A 123 -7.43 -3.33 -8.57
N ALA A 124 -6.98 -4.54 -8.26
CA ALA A 124 -7.86 -5.64 -7.84
C ALA A 124 -8.51 -5.42 -6.47
N LEU A 125 -7.83 -4.68 -5.57
CA LEU A 125 -8.27 -4.42 -4.20
C LEU A 125 -9.05 -3.10 -4.06
N ALA A 126 -8.95 -2.20 -5.04
CA ALA A 126 -9.69 -0.95 -5.03
C ALA A 126 -11.21 -1.20 -5.11
N THR A 127 -11.95 -0.65 -4.15
CA THR A 127 -13.42 -0.54 -4.28
C THR A 127 -13.76 0.46 -5.36
N ARG A 128 -12.97 1.53 -5.46
CA ARG A 128 -13.07 2.54 -6.51
C ARG A 128 -11.71 3.19 -6.74
N THR A 129 -11.37 3.43 -8.00
CA THR A 129 -10.24 4.26 -8.41
C THR A 129 -10.74 5.60 -8.92
N VAL A 130 -10.19 6.69 -8.40
CA VAL A 130 -10.37 8.06 -8.89
C VAL A 130 -9.10 8.47 -9.60
N ARG A 131 -9.17 8.55 -10.93
CA ARG A 131 -8.01 8.84 -11.76
C ARG A 131 -8.25 10.08 -12.62
N LEU A 132 -7.38 11.08 -12.47
CA LEU A 132 -7.37 12.29 -13.29
C LEU A 132 -5.99 12.47 -13.95
N PRO A 133 -5.72 11.81 -15.09
CA PRO A 133 -4.36 11.76 -15.67
C PRO A 133 -4.00 12.98 -16.47
N ARG A 134 -4.94 13.87 -16.78
CA ARG A 134 -4.70 15.01 -17.67
C ARG A 134 -4.81 16.33 -16.91
N LEU A 135 -3.91 17.24 -17.23
CA LEU A 135 -4.01 18.63 -16.77
C LEU A 135 -5.34 19.23 -17.20
N SER A 136 -5.98 19.92 -16.28
CA SER A 136 -7.21 20.66 -16.57
C SER A 136 -6.96 21.72 -17.64
N ALA A 137 -7.88 21.81 -18.61
CA ALA A 137 -7.89 22.94 -19.52
C ALA A 137 -8.10 24.23 -18.71
N THR A 138 -7.21 25.18 -18.88
CA THR A 138 -7.45 26.53 -18.35
C THR A 138 -8.14 27.34 -19.43
N THR A 139 -9.15 28.07 -19.03
CA THR A 139 -10.01 28.83 -19.93
C THR A 139 -9.32 30.02 -20.59
N GLU A 140 -8.29 30.59 -20.03
CA GLU A 140 -7.55 31.70 -20.66
C GLU A 140 -6.09 31.75 -20.17
N PRO A 141 -5.12 32.01 -21.06
CA PRO A 141 -3.77 32.36 -20.63
C PRO A 141 -3.82 33.65 -19.85
N SER A 142 -3.27 33.68 -18.63
CA SER A 142 -3.30 34.89 -17.80
C SER A 142 -2.38 36.02 -18.28
N GLY A 143 -1.63 35.77 -19.34
CA GLY A 143 -0.69 36.75 -19.91
C GLY A 143 0.57 37.03 -19.08
N THR A 144 0.70 36.41 -17.89
CA THR A 144 1.79 36.72 -16.96
C THR A 144 3.02 35.84 -17.14
N SER A 145 2.84 34.53 -17.28
CA SER A 145 3.96 33.59 -17.45
C SER A 145 3.45 32.17 -17.77
N ARG A 146 4.12 31.47 -18.69
CA ARG A 146 3.86 30.06 -18.98
C ARG A 146 3.97 29.13 -17.75
N PHE A 147 4.87 29.47 -16.82
CA PHE A 147 5.04 28.70 -15.59
C PHE A 147 3.90 28.94 -14.59
N ALA A 148 3.39 30.17 -14.50
CA ALA A 148 2.21 30.47 -13.71
C ALA A 148 0.96 29.76 -14.26
N ASP A 149 0.81 29.72 -15.56
CA ASP A 149 -0.28 28.99 -16.22
C ASP A 149 -0.17 27.48 -15.97
N PHE A 150 1.02 26.92 -16.07
CA PHE A 150 1.26 25.51 -15.77
C PHE A 150 0.97 25.19 -14.30
N ALA A 151 1.42 26.03 -13.35
CA ALA A 151 1.12 25.86 -11.92
C ALA A 151 -0.40 25.86 -11.63
N ARG A 152 -1.14 26.81 -12.23
CA ARG A 152 -2.60 26.88 -12.08
C ARG A 152 -3.30 25.63 -12.63
N ARG A 153 -2.85 25.11 -13.77
CA ARG A 153 -3.42 23.89 -14.36
C ARG A 153 -3.19 22.68 -13.45
N ASN A 154 -2.00 22.54 -12.87
CA ASN A 154 -1.71 21.48 -11.91
C ASN A 154 -2.58 21.62 -10.63
N GLN A 155 -2.72 22.83 -10.12
CA GLN A 155 -3.59 23.08 -8.95
C GLN A 155 -5.07 22.81 -9.27
N ALA A 156 -5.52 23.12 -10.48
CA ALA A 156 -6.88 22.82 -10.91
C ALA A 156 -7.11 21.31 -11.04
N GLN A 157 -6.14 20.56 -11.61
CA GLN A 157 -6.18 19.09 -11.64
C GLN A 157 -6.25 18.49 -10.23
N ALA A 158 -5.39 18.95 -9.32
CA ALA A 158 -5.40 18.48 -7.94
C ALA A 158 -6.76 18.73 -7.26
N ARG A 159 -7.33 19.93 -7.40
CA ARG A 159 -8.66 20.22 -6.84
C ARG A 159 -9.75 19.33 -7.42
N GLN A 160 -9.79 19.16 -8.74
CA GLN A 160 -10.78 18.27 -9.39
C GLN A 160 -10.62 16.83 -8.92
N ALA A 161 -9.39 16.35 -8.74
CA ALA A 161 -9.12 15.02 -8.23
C ALA A 161 -9.61 14.85 -6.78
N ILE A 162 -9.38 15.85 -5.94
CA ILE A 162 -9.88 15.89 -4.57
C ILE A 162 -11.41 15.87 -4.54
N ASP A 163 -12.06 16.75 -5.30
CA ASP A 163 -13.52 16.83 -5.34
C ASP A 163 -14.14 15.50 -5.81
N ALA A 164 -13.60 14.91 -6.88
CA ALA A 164 -14.05 13.60 -7.37
C ALA A 164 -13.82 12.49 -6.32
N CYS A 165 -12.72 12.55 -5.58
CA CYS A 165 -12.41 11.60 -4.51
C CYS A 165 -13.37 11.75 -3.32
N VAL A 166 -13.69 12.97 -2.92
CA VAL A 166 -14.70 13.26 -1.89
C VAL A 166 -16.05 12.72 -2.31
N ASP A 167 -16.50 13.00 -3.54
CA ASP A 167 -17.77 12.50 -4.05
C ASP A 167 -17.81 10.96 -4.10
N ALA A 168 -16.72 10.34 -4.52
CA ALA A 168 -16.57 8.88 -4.50
C ALA A 168 -16.67 8.31 -3.07
N THR A 169 -16.06 9.01 -2.10
CA THR A 169 -16.09 8.62 -0.68
C THR A 169 -17.50 8.68 -0.10
N LEU A 170 -18.25 9.72 -0.41
CA LEU A 170 -19.63 9.90 0.06
C LEU A 170 -20.59 8.84 -0.51
N GLN A 171 -20.25 8.23 -1.63
CA GLN A 171 -21.02 7.19 -2.30
C GLN A 171 -20.62 5.76 -1.90
N LEU A 172 -19.62 5.59 -1.01
CA LEU A 172 -19.21 4.27 -0.58
C LEU A 172 -20.34 3.53 0.14
N PRO A 173 -20.47 2.22 -0.10
CA PRO A 173 -21.36 1.38 0.71
C PRO A 173 -20.89 1.37 2.17
N ALA A 174 -21.79 0.99 3.06
CA ALA A 174 -21.38 0.68 4.43
C ALA A 174 -20.31 -0.45 4.39
N PRO A 175 -19.31 -0.42 5.28
CA PRO A 175 -18.37 -1.53 5.38
C PRO A 175 -19.13 -2.85 5.50
N ALA A 176 -18.67 -3.87 4.80
CA ALA A 176 -19.20 -5.21 5.02
C ALA A 176 -18.96 -5.58 6.50
N ALA A 177 -19.87 -6.36 7.07
CA ALA A 177 -19.59 -6.94 8.39
C ALA A 177 -18.26 -7.70 8.33
N ASP A 178 -17.47 -7.64 9.41
CA ASP A 178 -16.16 -8.31 9.49
C ASP A 178 -16.30 -9.74 8.95
N THR A 179 -15.79 -9.94 7.73
CA THR A 179 -15.77 -11.27 7.12
C THR A 179 -14.68 -12.05 7.84
N PRO A 180 -14.99 -13.20 8.45
CA PRO A 180 -13.95 -14.00 9.09
C PRO A 180 -12.85 -14.31 8.08
N ALA A 181 -11.61 -14.17 8.51
CA ALA A 181 -10.49 -14.59 7.68
C ALA A 181 -10.66 -16.07 7.29
N PRO A 182 -10.34 -16.46 6.05
CA PRO A 182 -10.41 -17.86 5.66
C PRO A 182 -9.53 -18.71 6.56
N SER A 183 -10.04 -19.90 6.94
CA SER A 183 -9.24 -20.86 7.69
C SER A 183 -7.99 -21.21 6.90
N PRO A 184 -6.80 -21.16 7.53
CA PRO A 184 -5.57 -21.45 6.80
C PRO A 184 -5.50 -22.92 6.38
N SER A 185 -5.07 -23.15 5.16
CA SER A 185 -4.67 -24.50 4.71
C SER A 185 -3.38 -24.87 5.45
N SER A 186 -3.39 -25.94 6.20
CA SER A 186 -2.21 -26.44 6.92
C SER A 186 -1.04 -26.67 5.93
N ASN A 187 0.17 -26.27 6.34
CA ASN A 187 1.40 -26.45 5.57
C ASN A 187 1.50 -25.72 4.23
N THR A 188 0.74 -24.64 4.04
CA THR A 188 0.90 -23.80 2.85
C THR A 188 1.65 -22.51 3.18
N VAL A 189 2.56 -22.12 2.29
CA VAL A 189 3.25 -20.82 2.32
C VAL A 189 2.99 -20.10 1.02
N TYR A 190 2.40 -18.92 1.10
CA TYR A 190 2.34 -18.04 -0.05
C TYR A 190 3.64 -17.26 -0.16
N THR A 191 4.23 -17.23 -1.36
CA THR A 191 5.46 -16.49 -1.65
C THR A 191 5.21 -15.37 -2.61
N GLU A 192 5.71 -14.19 -2.26
CA GLU A 192 5.67 -12.98 -3.08
C GLU A 192 7.10 -12.58 -3.45
N PRO A 193 7.68 -13.14 -4.52
CA PRO A 193 8.96 -12.69 -5.03
C PRO A 193 8.84 -11.28 -5.60
N SER A 194 9.89 -10.48 -5.48
CA SER A 194 9.92 -9.16 -6.10
C SER A 194 9.90 -9.29 -7.63
N PRO A 195 9.02 -8.57 -8.33
CA PRO A 195 9.00 -8.57 -9.79
C PRO A 195 10.23 -7.91 -10.42
N TYR A 196 11.06 -7.25 -9.61
CA TYR A 196 12.25 -6.50 -10.04
C TYR A 196 13.56 -7.27 -9.87
N VAL A 197 13.52 -8.50 -9.38
CA VAL A 197 14.72 -9.33 -9.18
C VAL A 197 14.77 -10.48 -10.19
N PRO A 198 15.98 -10.98 -10.53
CA PRO A 198 16.11 -12.09 -11.49
C PRO A 198 15.39 -13.37 -11.04
N PRO A 199 14.95 -14.23 -12.00
CA PRO A 199 14.25 -15.49 -11.70
C PRO A 199 15.00 -16.48 -10.80
N HIS A 200 16.33 -16.32 -10.66
CA HIS A 200 17.18 -17.15 -9.79
C HIS A 200 17.33 -16.61 -8.36
N HIS A 201 16.49 -15.66 -7.98
CA HIS A 201 16.47 -15.12 -6.62
C HIS A 201 16.20 -16.25 -5.59
N PRO A 202 16.78 -16.17 -4.39
CA PRO A 202 16.64 -17.19 -3.34
C PRO A 202 15.21 -17.66 -3.09
N LEU A 203 14.21 -16.77 -3.18
CA LEU A 203 12.80 -17.15 -2.98
C LEU A 203 12.27 -18.11 -4.07
N SER A 204 12.76 -18.05 -5.31
CA SER A 204 12.38 -18.97 -6.38
C SER A 204 13.00 -20.36 -6.20
N VAL A 205 14.11 -20.47 -5.45
CA VAL A 205 14.80 -21.74 -5.16
C VAL A 205 14.18 -22.43 -3.94
N LEU A 206 13.58 -21.67 -3.03
CA LEU A 206 13.04 -22.18 -1.76
C LEU A 206 11.70 -22.92 -1.88
N THR A 207 11.12 -22.95 -3.06
CA THR A 207 9.89 -23.69 -3.37
C THR A 207 10.05 -25.23 -3.29
N ARG A 208 11.20 -25.76 -2.91
CA ARG A 208 11.51 -27.20 -2.93
C ARG A 208 11.52 -27.86 -1.54
N ASN A 209 10.78 -27.32 -0.58
CA ASN A 209 10.61 -28.06 0.69
C ASN A 209 9.53 -29.13 0.52
N PRO A 210 9.84 -30.44 0.62
CA PRO A 210 8.87 -31.51 0.39
C PRO A 210 7.75 -31.56 1.44
N HIS A 211 7.91 -30.86 2.57
CA HIS A 211 6.93 -30.84 3.66
C HIS A 211 5.99 -29.62 3.62
N VAL A 212 6.20 -28.70 2.69
CA VAL A 212 5.42 -27.45 2.60
C VAL A 212 4.97 -27.23 1.17
N THR A 213 3.70 -26.97 0.98
CA THR A 213 3.16 -26.54 -0.31
C THR A 213 3.39 -25.05 -0.49
N THR A 214 4.17 -24.69 -1.49
CA THR A 214 4.43 -23.29 -1.83
C THR A 214 3.52 -22.85 -2.96
N ILE A 215 2.87 -21.71 -2.77
CA ILE A 215 2.04 -21.03 -3.76
C ILE A 215 2.72 -19.70 -4.07
N SER A 216 2.94 -19.40 -5.34
CA SER A 216 3.59 -18.15 -5.74
C SER A 216 2.64 -17.28 -6.55
N GLN A 217 2.92 -15.98 -6.57
CA GLN A 217 2.22 -15.01 -7.40
C GLN A 217 2.23 -15.40 -8.88
N THR A 218 1.17 -15.04 -9.59
CA THR A 218 0.99 -15.34 -11.02
C THR A 218 0.65 -14.14 -11.88
N ARG A 219 0.26 -13.02 -11.27
CA ARG A 219 -0.33 -11.86 -11.95
C ARG A 219 0.58 -11.13 -12.94
N PHE A 220 1.90 -11.22 -12.76
CA PHE A 220 2.84 -10.55 -13.67
C PHE A 220 3.09 -11.33 -14.97
N GLU A 221 2.74 -12.60 -15.03
CA GLU A 221 2.90 -13.45 -16.20
C GLU A 221 1.56 -13.83 -16.86
N ALA A 222 0.44 -13.49 -16.21
CA ALA A 222 -0.87 -13.89 -16.67
C ALA A 222 -1.39 -12.99 -17.81
N PRO A 223 -2.11 -13.57 -18.80
CA PRO A 223 -2.78 -12.81 -19.86
C PRO A 223 -3.85 -11.85 -19.33
N ASP A 224 -4.48 -12.17 -18.20
CA ASP A 224 -5.40 -11.33 -17.45
C ASP A 224 -4.83 -11.06 -16.05
N PRO A 225 -4.03 -9.99 -15.90
CA PRO A 225 -3.38 -9.66 -14.64
C PRO A 225 -4.35 -9.38 -13.49
N LEU A 226 -5.51 -8.80 -13.76
CA LEU A 226 -6.48 -8.46 -12.69
C LEU A 226 -7.17 -9.71 -12.13
N THR A 227 -7.57 -10.63 -12.99
CA THR A 227 -8.12 -11.90 -12.53
C THR A 227 -7.08 -12.73 -11.79
N ALA A 228 -5.82 -12.74 -12.26
CA ALA A 228 -4.72 -13.40 -11.59
C ALA A 228 -4.42 -12.75 -10.22
N ALA A 229 -4.40 -11.43 -10.13
CA ALA A 229 -4.21 -10.70 -8.87
C ALA A 229 -5.28 -11.06 -7.82
N ARG A 230 -6.55 -11.19 -8.20
CA ARG A 230 -7.61 -11.65 -7.29
C ARG A 230 -7.40 -13.09 -6.81
N ARG A 231 -6.91 -13.97 -7.68
CA ARG A 231 -6.55 -15.35 -7.28
C ARG A 231 -5.34 -15.36 -6.35
N ASP A 232 -4.30 -14.60 -6.67
CA ASP A 232 -3.11 -14.45 -5.84
C ASP A 232 -3.49 -13.95 -4.44
N TRP A 233 -4.34 -12.93 -4.35
CA TRP A 233 -4.86 -12.43 -3.08
C TRP A 233 -5.61 -13.49 -2.28
N THR A 234 -6.53 -14.19 -2.93
CA THR A 234 -7.31 -15.27 -2.29
C THR A 234 -6.40 -16.39 -1.80
N ALA A 235 -5.42 -16.79 -2.61
CA ALA A 235 -4.44 -17.83 -2.25
C ALA A 235 -3.56 -17.39 -1.07
N ALA A 236 -3.12 -16.12 -1.05
CA ALA A 236 -2.34 -15.58 0.06
C ALA A 236 -3.12 -15.59 1.38
N LEU A 237 -4.37 -15.13 1.37
CA LEU A 237 -5.23 -15.13 2.57
C LEU A 237 -5.56 -16.54 3.06
N ALA A 238 -5.66 -17.53 2.17
CA ALA A 238 -5.90 -18.94 2.52
C ALA A 238 -4.64 -19.69 2.96
N SER A 239 -3.45 -19.13 2.79
CA SER A 239 -2.20 -19.79 3.16
C SER A 239 -1.93 -19.70 4.66
N ALA A 240 -1.23 -20.68 5.21
CA ALA A 240 -0.86 -20.71 6.62
C ALA A 240 0.15 -19.62 6.98
N ARG A 241 1.00 -19.25 6.04
CA ARG A 241 2.07 -18.24 6.19
C ARG A 241 2.27 -17.47 4.91
N ILE A 242 2.81 -16.26 5.03
CA ILE A 242 3.13 -15.39 3.90
C ILE A 242 4.61 -15.01 3.98
N LEU A 243 5.34 -15.25 2.90
CA LEU A 243 6.74 -14.88 2.74
C LEU A 243 6.87 -13.93 1.57
N VAL A 244 7.37 -12.74 1.83
CA VAL A 244 7.53 -11.70 0.81
C VAL A 244 9.00 -11.34 0.60
N ASP A 245 9.32 -10.90 -0.61
CA ASP A 245 10.61 -10.26 -0.91
C ASP A 245 10.47 -8.74 -0.75
N ALA A 246 11.10 -8.21 0.27
CA ALA A 246 11.16 -6.78 0.54
C ALA A 246 12.41 -6.10 -0.05
N SER A 247 13.13 -6.78 -0.96
CA SER A 247 14.35 -6.25 -1.58
C SER A 247 14.04 -5.12 -2.55
N GLY A 248 14.88 -4.09 -2.54
CA GLY A 248 14.74 -2.91 -3.38
C GLY A 248 14.92 -1.61 -2.59
N PRO A 249 14.78 -0.44 -3.21
CA PRO A 249 14.76 0.85 -2.52
C PRO A 249 13.59 0.97 -1.54
N GLU A 250 12.42 0.54 -1.97
CA GLU A 250 11.19 0.37 -1.17
C GLU A 250 10.72 -1.08 -1.28
N THR A 251 9.85 -1.50 -0.38
CA THR A 251 9.22 -2.83 -0.47
C THR A 251 8.27 -2.83 -1.68
N PRO A 252 8.33 -3.84 -2.57
CA PRO A 252 7.40 -3.90 -3.72
C PRO A 252 5.94 -3.80 -3.28
N PRO A 253 5.08 -3.14 -4.06
CA PRO A 253 3.68 -2.90 -3.67
C PRO A 253 2.93 -4.17 -3.25
N GLY A 254 3.02 -5.25 -4.03
CA GLY A 254 2.38 -6.52 -3.70
C GLY A 254 2.87 -7.11 -2.39
N ALA A 255 4.17 -7.05 -2.15
CA ALA A 255 4.76 -7.51 -0.89
C ALA A 255 4.22 -6.70 0.30
N ALA A 256 4.16 -5.37 0.18
CA ALA A 256 3.63 -4.48 1.21
C ALA A 256 2.13 -4.72 1.46
N LEU A 257 1.31 -4.86 0.40
CA LEU A 257 -0.11 -5.21 0.48
C LEU A 257 -0.31 -6.52 1.27
N LEU A 258 0.48 -7.54 1.00
CA LEU A 258 0.37 -8.83 1.66
C LEU A 258 0.84 -8.82 3.12
N ILE A 259 1.83 -8.01 3.47
CA ILE A 259 2.19 -7.76 4.87
C ILE A 259 1.01 -7.14 5.61
N GLY A 260 0.37 -6.13 5.02
CA GLY A 260 -0.82 -5.51 5.57
C GLY A 260 -1.96 -6.49 5.79
N ALA A 261 -2.23 -7.33 4.80
CA ALA A 261 -3.24 -8.38 4.90
C ALA A 261 -2.92 -9.37 6.02
N ALA A 262 -1.69 -9.86 6.08
CA ALA A 262 -1.25 -10.78 7.14
C ALA A 262 -1.45 -10.18 8.53
N CYS A 263 -1.03 -8.92 8.72
CA CYS A 263 -1.21 -8.19 9.97
C CYS A 263 -2.70 -8.05 10.34
N ALA A 264 -3.58 -7.79 9.36
CA ALA A 264 -5.01 -7.61 9.58
C ALA A 264 -5.71 -8.87 10.07
N ILE A 265 -5.32 -10.04 9.52
CA ILE A 265 -5.95 -11.34 9.82
C ILE A 265 -5.17 -12.20 10.82
N GLY A 266 -4.08 -11.66 11.40
CA GLY A 266 -3.23 -12.39 12.35
C GLY A 266 -2.50 -13.58 11.72
N ARG A 267 -2.09 -13.47 10.45
CA ARG A 267 -1.35 -14.51 9.73
C ARG A 267 0.15 -14.29 9.89
N PRO A 268 0.93 -15.33 10.22
CA PRO A 268 2.39 -15.21 10.26
C PRO A 268 2.95 -14.75 8.91
N ALA A 269 3.77 -13.68 8.95
CA ALA A 269 4.42 -13.14 7.77
C ALA A 269 5.90 -12.87 8.02
N ALA A 270 6.73 -13.13 7.00
CA ALA A 270 8.14 -12.77 7.03
C ALA A 270 8.54 -12.02 5.76
N ALA A 271 9.47 -11.09 5.92
CA ALA A 271 10.07 -10.36 4.80
C ALA A 271 11.52 -10.81 4.60
N TYR A 272 11.83 -11.26 3.38
CA TYR A 272 13.20 -11.50 2.97
C TYR A 272 13.84 -10.16 2.57
N LEU A 273 15.00 -9.87 3.14
CA LEU A 273 15.74 -8.64 2.91
C LEU A 273 17.24 -8.89 3.08
N SER A 274 17.91 -9.38 2.05
CA SER A 274 19.32 -9.77 2.08
C SER A 274 20.26 -8.59 2.34
N ARG A 275 19.90 -7.38 1.93
CA ARG A 275 20.64 -6.15 2.17
C ARG A 275 19.73 -5.07 2.74
N SER A 276 20.21 -4.30 3.70
CA SER A 276 19.49 -3.17 4.27
C SER A 276 20.24 -1.89 4.01
N SER A 277 19.51 -0.87 3.59
CA SER A 277 19.85 0.51 3.84
C SER A 277 19.04 0.98 5.06
N TYR A 278 19.53 1.94 5.78
CA TYR A 278 18.85 2.46 6.96
C TYR A 278 18.45 3.91 6.72
N THR A 279 17.21 4.24 7.10
CA THR A 279 16.75 5.62 7.18
C THR A 279 16.80 6.09 8.62
N HIS A 280 17.06 7.37 8.79
CA HIS A 280 17.18 8.00 10.10
C HIS A 280 16.25 9.20 10.16
N ALA A 281 15.40 9.26 11.17
CA ALA A 281 14.67 10.46 11.53
C ALA A 281 15.22 10.97 12.88
N ALA A 282 15.23 12.30 13.06
CA ALA A 282 15.75 12.90 14.28
C ALA A 282 15.03 12.32 15.50
N GLY A 283 15.82 11.85 16.47
CA GLY A 283 15.32 11.28 17.71
C GLY A 283 14.74 9.85 17.62
N ARG A 284 14.85 9.16 16.48
CA ARG A 284 14.34 7.79 16.31
C ARG A 284 15.47 6.80 16.02
N GLU A 285 15.18 5.51 16.30
CA GLU A 285 16.05 4.42 15.89
C GLU A 285 16.12 4.30 14.36
N PRO A 286 17.23 3.79 13.83
CA PRO A 286 17.35 3.52 12.40
C PRO A 286 16.31 2.49 11.92
N ASN A 287 15.65 2.78 10.82
CA ASN A 287 14.71 1.85 10.19
C ASN A 287 15.34 1.21 8.96
N CYS A 288 15.32 -0.10 8.88
CA CYS A 288 15.79 -0.82 7.69
C CYS A 288 14.71 -0.88 6.59
N ARG A 289 13.48 -0.54 6.89
CA ARG A 289 12.33 -0.35 6.01
C ARG A 289 11.38 0.66 6.63
N ASN A 290 10.39 1.09 5.87
CA ASN A 290 9.25 1.82 6.42
C ASN A 290 8.77 1.11 7.69
N LEU A 291 8.47 1.87 8.72
CA LEU A 291 8.11 1.31 10.03
C LEU A 291 6.87 0.39 9.97
N MET A 292 5.92 0.68 9.06
CA MET A 292 4.76 -0.18 8.84
C MET A 292 5.18 -1.57 8.36
N ILE A 293 6.16 -1.66 7.46
CA ILE A 293 6.73 -2.92 6.98
C ILE A 293 7.56 -3.58 8.07
N GLN A 294 8.48 -2.83 8.70
CA GLN A 294 9.41 -3.36 9.69
C GLN A 294 8.73 -4.02 10.88
N TYR A 295 7.64 -3.42 11.37
CA TYR A 295 6.89 -3.91 12.52
C TYR A 295 5.63 -4.70 12.14
N GLY A 296 5.25 -4.71 10.86
CA GLY A 296 4.14 -5.47 10.33
C GLY A 296 4.44 -6.96 10.07
N VAL A 297 5.72 -7.35 10.10
CA VAL A 297 6.15 -8.74 9.93
C VAL A 297 6.64 -9.35 11.25
N ASP A 298 6.55 -10.68 11.37
CA ASP A 298 7.06 -11.42 12.52
C ASP A 298 8.58 -11.62 12.46
N ALA A 299 9.14 -11.64 11.24
CA ALA A 299 10.56 -11.81 11.02
C ALA A 299 11.06 -11.08 9.77
N ILE A 300 12.27 -10.51 9.87
CA ILE A 300 13.05 -10.06 8.72
C ILE A 300 14.18 -11.07 8.52
N LEU A 301 14.17 -11.76 7.37
CA LEU A 301 15.09 -12.83 7.03
C LEU A 301 16.20 -12.30 6.13
N ARG A 302 17.44 -12.62 6.45
CA ARG A 302 18.63 -12.05 5.81
C ARG A 302 19.34 -13.04 4.86
N SER A 303 19.06 -14.31 5.03
CA SER A 303 19.70 -15.38 4.25
C SER A 303 18.71 -16.44 3.83
N THR A 304 19.12 -17.26 2.85
CA THR A 304 18.37 -18.45 2.38
C THR A 304 18.18 -19.47 3.51
N GLU A 305 19.15 -19.59 4.39
CA GLU A 305 19.10 -20.50 5.53
C GLU A 305 18.03 -20.09 6.53
N GLU A 306 17.95 -18.78 6.84
CA GLU A 306 16.89 -18.24 7.69
C GLU A 306 15.50 -18.45 7.09
N VAL A 307 15.36 -18.27 5.76
CA VAL A 307 14.10 -18.52 5.05
C VAL A 307 13.73 -20.01 5.13
N THR A 308 14.66 -20.92 4.87
CA THR A 308 14.42 -22.37 4.96
C THR A 308 13.99 -22.78 6.37
N THR A 309 14.66 -22.22 7.38
CA THR A 309 14.32 -22.44 8.79
C THR A 309 12.93 -21.92 9.13
N TRP A 310 12.56 -20.73 8.66
CA TRP A 310 11.27 -20.12 8.92
C TRP A 310 10.13 -20.87 8.23
N ILE A 311 10.33 -21.34 7.00
CA ILE A 311 9.36 -22.16 6.26
C ILE A 311 9.13 -23.52 6.94
N GLY A 312 10.16 -24.10 7.55
CA GLY A 312 10.11 -25.41 8.18
C GLY A 312 9.46 -25.45 9.57
N ARG A 313 9.14 -24.31 10.15
CA ARG A 313 8.44 -24.20 11.44
C ARG A 313 6.95 -24.47 11.29
#